data_054bcb91a96e95b52bf6fb1271ee9534
#
_entry.id   054bcb91a96e95b52bf6fb1271ee9534
#
_cell.length_a   1.000
_cell.length_b   1.000
_cell.length_c   1.000
_cell.angle_alpha   90.00
_cell.angle_beta   90.00
_cell.angle_gamma   90.00
#
_symmetry.space_group_name_H-M   'P 1'
#
loop_
_entity.id
_entity.type
_entity.pdbx_description
1 polymer ?
#
loop_
_entity_poly.entity_id
_entity_poly.type
_entity_poly.pdbx_seq_one_letter_code
_entity_poly.pdbx_strand_id
1 'polypeptide(L)'
;MLVVFISCANSFSQSGLVQIKKDSRIDSLLKLKKEINKNLFNLKIQIFSGKRAEALELIDNHDKDSYPGTVVELVYETPNYKVWIGDFFSQMEADKKLLKIKKKYAEAFIFRPKPKIENTELKVGVEKINN
;
A
#
# COMPACT_ATOMS: atom_id res chain seq x y z
N MET A 1 -29.44 -32.16 -58.57
CA MET A 1 -30.04 -31.17 -57.64
C MET A 1 -29.65 -31.56 -56.24
N LEU A 2 -28.62 -30.87 -55.70
CA LEU A 2 -27.97 -31.18 -54.43
C LEU A 2 -28.55 -30.24 -53.37
N VAL A 3 -29.34 -30.78 -52.43
CA VAL A 3 -29.91 -29.99 -51.33
C VAL A 3 -28.95 -30.05 -50.15
N VAL A 4 -28.25 -28.96 -49.89
CA VAL A 4 -27.38 -28.81 -48.71
C VAL A 4 -28.23 -28.39 -47.51
N PHE A 5 -28.42 -29.30 -46.56
CA PHE A 5 -29.08 -29.05 -45.29
C PHE A 5 -28.12 -28.33 -44.35
N ILE A 6 -28.26 -27.03 -44.18
CA ILE A 6 -27.52 -26.26 -43.18
C ILE A 6 -28.21 -26.42 -41.83
N SER A 7 -27.63 -27.28 -41.00
CA SER A 7 -28.07 -27.49 -39.60
C SER A 7 -27.48 -26.34 -38.75
N CYS A 8 -28.33 -25.36 -38.38
CA CYS A 8 -27.98 -24.33 -37.36
C CYS A 8 -27.98 -24.98 -35.98
N ALA A 9 -26.77 -25.25 -35.47
CA ALA A 9 -26.59 -25.63 -34.10
C ALA A 9 -26.75 -24.41 -33.18
N ASN A 10 -27.84 -24.35 -32.43
CA ASN A 10 -28.04 -23.36 -31.36
C ASN A 10 -27.10 -23.70 -30.19
N SER A 11 -26.01 -22.93 -30.05
CA SER A 11 -25.12 -23.02 -28.92
C SER A 11 -25.76 -22.30 -27.72
N PHE A 12 -26.33 -23.03 -26.80
CA PHE A 12 -26.76 -22.49 -25.51
C PHE A 12 -25.51 -22.23 -24.64
N SER A 13 -25.21 -20.96 -24.42
CA SER A 13 -24.21 -20.56 -23.44
C SER A 13 -24.75 -20.86 -22.04
N GLN A 14 -24.13 -21.82 -21.35
CA GLN A 14 -24.44 -22.12 -19.95
C GLN A 14 -23.88 -21.02 -19.05
N SER A 15 -24.75 -20.18 -18.51
CA SER A 15 -24.41 -19.26 -17.41
C SER A 15 -24.28 -20.09 -16.13
N GLY A 16 -23.06 -20.49 -15.80
CA GLY A 16 -22.75 -21.20 -14.56
C GLY A 16 -22.92 -20.26 -13.36
N LEU A 17 -23.97 -20.45 -12.56
CA LEU A 17 -24.14 -19.83 -11.26
C LEU A 17 -23.15 -20.47 -10.26
N VAL A 18 -22.04 -19.81 -10.01
CA VAL A 18 -21.08 -20.23 -8.98
C VAL A 18 -21.62 -19.83 -7.62
N GLN A 19 -22.24 -20.75 -6.90
CA GLN A 19 -22.66 -20.56 -5.51
C GLN A 19 -21.46 -20.82 -4.58
N ILE A 20 -20.77 -19.75 -4.18
CA ILE A 20 -19.68 -19.83 -3.21
C ILE A 20 -20.33 -19.84 -1.81
N LYS A 21 -20.40 -21.01 -1.17
CA LYS A 21 -20.71 -21.09 0.27
C LYS A 21 -19.51 -20.61 1.06
N LYS A 22 -19.56 -19.38 1.48
CA LYS A 22 -18.52 -18.71 2.28
C LYS A 22 -18.86 -18.84 3.76
N ASP A 23 -17.91 -19.34 4.55
CA ASP A 23 -18.01 -19.26 6.01
C ASP A 23 -17.84 -17.78 6.42
N SER A 24 -18.69 -17.29 7.33
CA SER A 24 -18.64 -15.92 7.85
C SER A 24 -17.29 -15.56 8.48
N ARG A 25 -16.56 -16.53 8.97
CA ARG A 25 -15.20 -16.38 9.50
C ARG A 25 -14.20 -15.95 8.43
N ILE A 26 -14.39 -16.36 7.19
CA ILE A 26 -13.53 -15.98 6.06
C ILE A 26 -13.64 -14.48 5.79
N ASP A 27 -14.85 -13.91 5.88
CA ASP A 27 -15.05 -12.48 5.67
C ASP A 27 -14.40 -11.63 6.77
N SER A 28 -14.42 -12.11 8.01
CA SER A 28 -13.71 -11.48 9.13
C SER A 28 -12.19 -11.52 8.95
N LEU A 29 -11.65 -12.67 8.51
CA LEU A 29 -10.21 -12.81 8.21
C LEU A 29 -9.78 -11.95 7.04
N LEU A 30 -10.60 -11.83 6.00
CA LEU A 30 -10.31 -10.98 4.83
C LEU A 30 -10.33 -9.49 5.22
N LYS A 31 -11.27 -9.06 6.07
CA LYS A 31 -11.31 -7.71 6.61
C LYS A 31 -10.05 -7.41 7.42
N LEU A 32 -9.70 -8.30 8.35
CA LEU A 32 -8.51 -8.17 9.18
C LEU A 32 -7.23 -8.13 8.33
N LYS A 33 -7.11 -9.03 7.35
CA LYS A 33 -5.98 -9.04 6.41
C LYS A 33 -5.89 -7.74 5.62
N LYS A 34 -7.02 -7.19 5.16
CA LYS A 34 -7.05 -5.93 4.43
C LYS A 34 -6.63 -4.75 5.30
N GLU A 35 -7.01 -4.76 6.57
CA GLU A 35 -6.68 -3.72 7.55
C GLU A 35 -5.19 -3.76 7.93
N ILE A 36 -4.67 -4.94 8.19
CA ILE A 36 -3.24 -5.17 8.42
C ILE A 36 -2.43 -4.75 7.18
N ASN A 37 -2.87 -5.12 5.99
CA ASN A 37 -2.17 -4.79 4.75
C ASN A 37 -2.15 -3.29 4.46
N LYS A 38 -3.18 -2.53 4.85
CA LYS A 38 -3.15 -1.07 4.72
C LYS A 38 -1.97 -0.44 5.45
N ASN A 39 -1.62 -0.96 6.62
CA ASN A 39 -0.55 -0.43 7.45
C ASN A 39 0.83 -1.04 7.15
N LEU A 40 0.86 -2.24 6.56
CA LEU A 40 2.10 -2.98 6.33
C LEU A 40 2.72 -2.79 4.93
N PHE A 41 1.93 -2.32 3.96
CA PHE A 41 2.36 -2.36 2.56
C PHE A 41 2.46 -1.01 1.87
N ASN A 42 2.33 0.08 2.62
CA ASN A 42 2.52 1.40 2.05
C ASN A 42 4.00 1.57 1.64
N LEU A 43 4.19 1.84 0.37
CA LEU A 43 5.49 2.15 -0.19
C LEU A 43 5.76 3.63 0.01
N LYS A 44 6.97 3.97 0.38
CA LYS A 44 7.44 5.36 0.51
C LYS A 44 8.67 5.59 -0.36
N ILE A 45 8.91 6.83 -0.72
CA ILE A 45 10.10 7.23 -1.47
C ILE A 45 10.99 7.99 -0.50
N GLN A 46 12.20 7.49 -0.25
CA GLN A 46 13.22 8.22 0.51
C GLN A 46 13.97 9.13 -0.45
N ILE A 47 14.05 10.42 -0.11
CA ILE A 47 14.73 11.44 -0.91
C ILE A 47 16.00 11.97 -0.25
N PHE A 48 16.14 11.78 1.07
CA PHE A 48 17.28 12.27 1.83
C PHE A 48 17.58 11.39 3.04
N SER A 49 18.85 11.34 3.40
CA SER A 49 19.33 10.75 4.66
C SER A 49 20.59 11.49 5.11
N GLY A 50 20.55 12.14 6.29
CA GLY A 50 21.68 12.92 6.79
C GLY A 50 21.38 13.69 8.06
N LYS A 51 21.91 14.90 8.19
CA LYS A 51 21.75 15.73 9.37
C LYS A 51 20.37 16.38 9.43
N ARG A 52 19.91 16.66 10.65
CA ARG A 52 18.60 17.25 10.89
C ARG A 52 18.40 18.60 10.19
N ALA A 53 19.43 19.48 10.26
CA ALA A 53 19.34 20.80 9.67
C ALA A 53 19.12 20.76 8.15
N GLU A 54 19.89 19.91 7.47
CA GLU A 54 19.78 19.70 6.01
C GLU A 54 18.42 19.10 5.62
N ALA A 55 17.91 18.16 6.44
CA ALA A 55 16.61 17.54 6.23
C ALA A 55 15.46 18.57 6.35
N LEU A 56 15.52 19.48 7.33
CA LEU A 56 14.54 20.55 7.52
C LEU A 56 14.58 21.55 6.38
N GLU A 57 15.77 22.02 5.99
CA GLU A 57 15.95 22.93 4.86
C GLU A 57 15.37 22.32 3.56
N LEU A 58 15.58 21.02 3.36
CA LEU A 58 15.04 20.32 2.21
C LEU A 58 13.50 20.28 2.22
N ILE A 59 12.90 20.11 3.40
CA ILE A 59 11.43 20.11 3.56
C ILE A 59 10.87 21.52 3.34
N ASP A 60 11.51 22.55 3.87
CA ASP A 60 11.08 23.94 3.71
C ASP A 60 11.16 24.37 2.24
N ASN A 61 12.20 23.94 1.54
CA ASN A 61 12.40 24.19 0.12
C ASN A 61 11.65 23.18 -0.79
N HIS A 62 10.93 22.24 -0.19
CA HIS A 62 10.13 21.29 -0.95
C HIS A 62 8.93 22.00 -1.56
N ASP A 63 8.93 22.07 -2.89
CA ASP A 63 7.86 22.68 -3.65
C ASP A 63 6.60 21.81 -3.56
N LYS A 64 5.66 22.24 -2.72
CA LYS A 64 4.38 21.56 -2.50
C LYS A 64 3.54 21.47 -3.78
N ASP A 65 3.74 22.42 -4.68
CA ASP A 65 3.01 22.50 -5.95
C ASP A 65 3.54 21.48 -6.96
N SER A 66 4.82 21.10 -6.86
CA SER A 66 5.42 20.08 -7.75
C SER A 66 4.88 18.66 -7.50
N TYR A 67 4.38 18.39 -6.29
CA TYR A 67 3.88 17.06 -5.89
C TYR A 67 2.57 17.17 -5.09
N PRO A 68 1.48 17.68 -5.70
CA PRO A 68 0.23 17.91 -5.00
C PRO A 68 -0.31 16.59 -4.41
N GLY A 69 -0.84 16.68 -3.19
CA GLY A 69 -1.41 15.55 -2.48
C GLY A 69 -0.40 14.55 -1.94
N THR A 70 0.88 14.88 -1.93
CA THR A 70 1.94 14.00 -1.42
C THR A 70 2.37 14.44 -0.03
N VAL A 71 2.30 13.54 0.93
CA VAL A 71 2.76 13.78 2.31
C VAL A 71 4.27 13.69 2.37
N VAL A 72 4.91 14.65 3.05
CA VAL A 72 6.36 14.65 3.32
C VAL A 72 6.56 14.44 4.81
N GLU A 73 7.37 13.46 5.18
CA GLU A 73 7.62 13.09 6.56
C GLU A 73 9.11 13.20 6.90
N LEU A 74 9.39 13.79 8.07
CA LEU A 74 10.72 13.74 8.68
C LEU A 74 10.76 12.59 9.67
N VAL A 75 11.63 11.63 9.44
CA VAL A 75 11.78 10.46 10.29
C VAL A 75 13.20 10.38 10.83
N TYR A 76 13.32 10.12 12.13
CA TYR A 76 14.62 9.83 12.74
C TYR A 76 14.83 8.31 12.81
N GLU A 77 15.82 7.84 12.10
CA GLU A 77 16.35 6.47 12.25
C GLU A 77 17.85 6.57 12.52
N THR A 78 18.22 6.18 13.73
CA THR A 78 19.60 6.27 14.21
C THR A 78 20.60 5.72 13.19
N PRO A 79 21.66 6.48 12.82
CA PRO A 79 22.03 7.80 13.37
C PRO A 79 21.49 9.00 12.58
N ASN A 80 20.72 8.80 11.50
CA ASN A 80 20.36 9.83 10.52
C ASN A 80 18.90 10.27 10.59
N TYR A 81 18.67 11.50 10.18
CA TYR A 81 17.35 11.98 9.80
C TYR A 81 17.09 11.65 8.33
N LYS A 82 15.89 11.17 8.04
CA LYS A 82 15.45 10.78 6.71
C LYS A 82 14.22 11.58 6.30
N VAL A 83 14.14 11.93 5.04
CA VAL A 83 12.96 12.57 4.46
C VAL A 83 12.29 11.58 3.53
N TRP A 84 11.02 11.27 3.83
CA TRP A 84 10.19 10.34 3.08
C TRP A 84 9.05 11.06 2.42
N ILE A 85 8.72 10.64 1.21
CA ILE A 85 7.63 11.20 0.42
C ILE A 85 6.61 10.12 0.11
N GLY A 86 5.33 10.49 0.29
CA GLY A 86 4.17 9.73 -0.14
C GLY A 86 3.87 8.52 0.72
N ASP A 87 2.76 7.90 0.34
CA ASP A 87 2.20 6.72 0.97
C ASP A 87 1.46 5.94 -0.13
N PHE A 88 2.22 5.11 -0.86
CA PHE A 88 1.75 4.49 -2.09
C PHE A 88 1.29 3.06 -1.85
N PHE A 89 0.10 2.73 -2.34
CA PHE A 89 -0.48 1.39 -2.20
C PHE A 89 -0.01 0.42 -3.27
N SER A 90 0.50 0.92 -4.39
CA SER A 90 0.98 0.09 -5.49
C SER A 90 2.38 0.47 -5.95
N GLN A 91 3.14 -0.52 -6.40
CA GLN A 91 4.46 -0.32 -6.97
C GLN A 91 4.41 0.59 -8.20
N MET A 92 3.41 0.41 -9.06
CA MET A 92 3.25 1.20 -10.28
C MET A 92 3.06 2.70 -9.98
N GLU A 93 2.29 3.02 -8.94
CA GLU A 93 2.08 4.40 -8.50
C GLU A 93 3.37 5.01 -7.96
N ALA A 94 4.08 4.27 -7.10
CA ALA A 94 5.36 4.67 -6.55
C ALA A 94 6.40 4.89 -7.66
N ASP A 95 6.51 4.00 -8.64
CA ASP A 95 7.45 4.11 -9.76
C ASP A 95 7.17 5.35 -10.62
N LYS A 96 5.90 5.62 -10.94
CA LYS A 96 5.52 6.84 -11.68
C LYS A 96 5.90 8.12 -10.94
N LYS A 97 5.76 8.13 -9.61
CA LYS A 97 6.17 9.27 -8.79
C LYS A 97 7.69 9.35 -8.68
N LEU A 98 8.37 8.22 -8.49
CA LEU A 98 9.82 8.16 -8.42
C LEU A 98 10.49 8.75 -9.66
N LEU A 99 10.00 8.46 -10.86
CA LEU A 99 10.52 9.02 -12.11
C LEU A 99 10.50 10.56 -12.12
N LYS A 100 9.47 11.15 -11.55
CA LYS A 100 9.37 12.61 -11.42
C LYS A 100 10.32 13.15 -10.34
N ILE A 101 10.37 12.47 -9.19
CA ILE A 101 11.18 12.86 -8.03
C ILE A 101 12.67 12.75 -8.35
N LYS A 102 13.10 11.76 -9.09
CA LYS A 102 14.50 11.56 -9.51
C LYS A 102 15.07 12.70 -10.36
N LYS A 103 14.23 13.49 -11.01
CA LYS A 103 14.69 14.69 -11.73
C LYS A 103 15.32 15.74 -10.81
N LYS A 104 14.85 15.82 -9.56
CA LYS A 104 15.35 16.74 -8.54
C LYS A 104 16.24 16.02 -7.51
N TYR A 105 15.91 14.80 -7.16
CA TYR A 105 16.60 13.98 -6.17
C TYR A 105 17.06 12.67 -6.82
N ALA A 106 18.25 12.68 -7.40
CA ALA A 106 18.78 11.56 -8.20
C ALA A 106 18.91 10.25 -7.40
N GLU A 107 19.22 10.36 -6.12
CA GLU A 107 19.41 9.23 -5.20
C GLU A 107 18.12 8.70 -4.57
N ALA A 108 16.95 9.25 -4.96
CA ALA A 108 15.68 8.81 -4.45
C ALA A 108 15.40 7.35 -4.81
N PHE A 109 14.84 6.61 -3.87
CA PHE A 109 14.46 5.21 -4.07
C PHE A 109 13.18 4.85 -3.31
N ILE A 110 12.47 3.86 -3.82
CA ILE A 110 11.27 3.30 -3.19
C ILE A 110 11.71 2.26 -2.15
N PHE A 111 11.06 2.29 -1.00
CA PHE A 111 11.25 1.29 0.02
C PHE A 111 9.93 1.02 0.76
N ARG A 112 9.95 -0.04 1.54
CA ARG A 112 8.84 -0.36 2.44
C ARG A 112 9.29 -0.15 3.87
N PRO A 113 8.72 0.82 4.60
CA PRO A 113 9.07 1.04 5.99
C PRO A 113 8.71 -0.18 6.83
N LYS A 114 9.55 -0.50 7.81
CA LYS A 114 9.19 -1.51 8.79
C LYS A 114 8.01 -1.01 9.62
N PRO A 115 7.03 -1.86 9.95
CA PRO A 115 5.95 -1.46 10.83
C PRO A 115 6.55 -1.00 12.16
N LYS A 116 6.22 0.21 12.59
CA LYS A 116 6.40 0.60 13.99
C LYS A 116 5.49 -0.30 14.81
N ILE A 117 6.08 -1.25 15.52
CA ILE A 117 5.38 -1.95 16.58
C ILE A 117 5.26 -0.91 17.70
N GLU A 118 4.20 -0.10 17.68
CA GLU A 118 3.74 0.52 18.90
C GLU A 118 3.38 -0.65 19.80
N ASN A 119 4.09 -0.77 20.92
CA ASN A 119 3.73 -1.67 22.01
C ASN A 119 2.38 -1.20 22.55
N THR A 120 1.33 -1.49 21.81
CA THR A 120 0.00 -1.53 22.36
C THR A 120 0.03 -2.73 23.27
N GLU A 121 0.30 -2.48 24.56
CA GLU A 121 0.06 -3.45 25.61
C GLU A 121 -1.35 -3.97 25.38
N LEU A 122 -1.43 -5.18 24.85
CA LEU A 122 -2.64 -5.96 24.89
C LEU A 122 -2.98 -6.13 26.37
N LYS A 123 -3.80 -5.24 26.90
CA LYS A 123 -4.53 -5.48 28.13
C LYS A 123 -5.44 -6.67 27.87
N VAL A 124 -4.84 -7.85 27.91
CA VAL A 124 -5.59 -9.09 28.10
C VAL A 124 -6.18 -8.97 29.49
N GLY A 125 -7.46 -8.57 29.55
CA GLY A 125 -8.24 -8.64 30.75
C GLY A 125 -8.30 -10.11 31.16
N VAL A 126 -7.43 -10.50 32.07
CA VAL A 126 -7.58 -11.73 32.83
C VAL A 126 -8.73 -11.48 33.78
N GLU A 127 -9.93 -11.80 33.34
CA GLU A 127 -11.10 -11.91 34.17
C GLU A 127 -10.88 -13.07 35.13
N LYS A 128 -10.54 -12.75 36.36
CA LYS A 128 -10.44 -13.73 37.44
C LYS A 128 -11.82 -14.33 37.63
N ILE A 129 -11.97 -15.56 37.17
CA ILE A 129 -13.07 -16.42 37.56
C ILE A 129 -12.80 -16.80 39.03
N ASN A 130 -13.39 -16.08 39.97
CA ASN A 130 -13.46 -16.49 41.33
C ASN A 130 -14.60 -17.50 41.46
N ASN A 131 -14.22 -18.69 41.78
CA ASN A 131 -15.10 -19.77 42.22
C ASN A 131 -15.38 -19.61 43.73
#